data_b2bc427c140a19294073ade8535ea4ad
#
_entry.id   b2bc427c140a19294073ade8535ea4ad
#
_cell.length_a   1.000
_cell.length_b   1.000
_cell.length_c   1.000
_cell.angle_alpha   90.00
_cell.angle_beta   90.00
_cell.angle_gamma   90.00
#
_symmetry.space_group_name_H-M   'P 1'
#
loop_
_entity.id
_entity.type
_entity.pdbx_description
1 polymer ?
#
loop_
_entity_poly.entity_id
_entity_poly.type
_entity_poly.pdbx_seq_one_letter_code
_entity_poly.pdbx_strand_id
1 'polypeptide(L)' 'MSLLREHLVAVSQSKTKLPGKPSESTVRRWAKRGVRGKKSGDVHKLEIRYIGSTMYTSIEAFERWSERLTEEFL' A
#
# COMPACT_ATOMS: atom_id res chain seq x y z
N MET A 1 11.45 -8.94 4.08
CA MET A 1 10.56 -9.98 4.61
C MET A 1 9.47 -10.29 3.61
N SER A 2 8.95 -11.51 3.67
CA SER A 2 7.87 -11.91 2.76
C SER A 2 6.54 -11.32 3.20
N LEU A 3 5.82 -10.71 2.27
CA LEU A 3 4.48 -10.17 2.52
C LEU A 3 3.54 -11.24 3.11
N LEU A 4 3.73 -12.51 2.72
CA LEU A 4 2.88 -13.59 3.19
C LEU A 4 3.03 -13.89 4.67
N ARG A 5 4.10 -13.40 5.31
CA ARG A 5 4.32 -13.58 6.76
C ARG A 5 3.82 -12.39 7.57
N GLU A 6 3.26 -11.40 6.90
CA GLU A 6 2.78 -10.18 7.54
C GLU A 6 1.27 -10.26 7.75
N HIS A 7 0.70 -9.24 8.39
CA HIS A 7 -0.74 -9.17 8.63
C HIS A 7 -1.46 -8.80 7.34
N LEU A 8 -1.92 -9.81 6.62
CA LEU A 8 -2.57 -9.63 5.32
C LEU A 8 -3.93 -8.95 5.47
N VAL A 9 -4.19 -8.04 4.53
CA VAL A 9 -5.45 -7.33 4.42
C VAL A 9 -5.91 -7.44 2.97
N ALA A 10 -7.10 -7.97 2.74
CA ALA A 10 -7.67 -7.97 1.40
C ALA A 10 -7.94 -6.52 0.99
N VAL A 11 -7.56 -6.17 -0.24
CA VAL A 11 -7.73 -4.79 -0.73
C VAL A 11 -9.20 -4.38 -0.70
N SER A 12 -10.12 -5.33 -0.88
CA SER A 12 -11.56 -5.07 -0.77
C SER A 12 -11.99 -4.65 0.63
N GLN A 13 -11.16 -4.89 1.65
CA GLN A 13 -11.44 -4.51 3.04
C GLN A 13 -10.59 -3.34 3.51
N SER A 14 -9.89 -2.68 2.61
CA SER A 14 -8.97 -1.60 2.96
C SER A 14 -9.65 -0.45 3.71
N LYS A 15 -10.89 -0.18 3.37
CA LYS A 15 -11.65 0.91 3.97
C LYS A 15 -11.88 0.72 5.47
N THR A 16 -11.91 -0.53 5.94
CA THR A 16 -12.12 -0.84 7.36
C THR A 16 -10.85 -1.29 8.07
N LYS A 17 -9.86 -1.78 7.34
CA LYS A 17 -8.67 -2.41 7.91
C LYS A 17 -7.41 -1.56 7.86
N LEU A 18 -7.30 -0.65 6.89
CA LEU A 18 -6.11 0.19 6.76
C LEU A 18 -6.33 1.56 7.40
N PRO A 19 -5.28 2.14 8.02
CA PRO A 19 -5.35 3.50 8.53
C PRO A 19 -5.67 4.49 7.41
N GLY A 20 -6.44 5.52 7.73
CA GLY A 20 -6.87 6.51 6.75
C GLY A 20 -8.06 6.08 5.93
N LYS A 21 -8.52 4.85 6.10
CA LYS A 21 -9.73 4.31 5.47
C LYS A 21 -9.75 4.51 3.94
N PRO A 22 -8.68 4.13 3.22
CA PRO A 22 -8.67 4.32 1.77
C PRO A 22 -9.65 3.37 1.08
N SER A 23 -10.28 3.84 0.01
CA SER A 23 -11.16 3.00 -0.78
C SER A 23 -10.37 1.96 -1.55
N GLU A 24 -11.04 0.90 -2.00
CA GLU A 24 -10.40 -0.16 -2.78
C GLU A 24 -9.75 0.40 -4.05
N SER A 25 -10.44 1.27 -4.77
CA SER A 25 -9.89 1.86 -5.99
C SER A 25 -8.65 2.69 -5.72
N THR A 26 -8.61 3.39 -4.59
CA THR A 26 -7.45 4.17 -4.18
C THR A 26 -6.26 3.26 -3.91
N VAL A 27 -6.46 2.16 -3.17
CA VAL A 27 -5.39 1.22 -2.87
C VAL A 27 -4.87 0.56 -4.15
N ARG A 28 -5.76 0.19 -5.06
CA ARG A 28 -5.36 -0.38 -6.36
C ARG A 28 -4.51 0.61 -7.16
N ARG A 29 -4.85 1.89 -7.14
CA ARG A 29 -4.08 2.93 -7.82
C ARG A 29 -2.69 3.06 -7.20
N TRP A 30 -2.60 3.05 -5.87
CA TRP A 30 -1.31 3.13 -5.17
C TRP A 30 -0.41 1.93 -5.50
N ALA A 31 -1.00 0.76 -5.69
CA ALA A 31 -0.25 -0.44 -6.04
C ALA A 31 0.21 -0.41 -7.49
N LYS A 32 -0.61 0.07 -8.41
CA LYS A 32 -0.32 0.06 -9.83
C LYS A 32 0.51 1.26 -10.28
N ARG A 33 0.12 2.45 -9.87
CA ARG A 33 0.76 3.70 -10.31
C ARG A 33 1.70 4.26 -9.25
N GLY A 34 1.39 4.05 -7.97
CA GLY A 34 2.15 4.61 -6.88
C GLY A 34 1.91 6.10 -6.71
N VAL A 35 2.73 6.70 -5.86
CA VAL A 35 2.70 8.13 -5.59
C VAL A 35 4.10 8.68 -5.82
N ARG A 36 4.20 9.75 -6.60
CA ARG A 36 5.51 10.37 -6.86
C ARG A 36 5.95 11.18 -5.66
N GLY A 37 7.18 10.90 -5.20
CA GLY A 37 7.77 11.62 -4.10
C GLY A 37 8.13 13.05 -4.50
N LYS A 38 7.89 13.99 -3.61
CA LYS A 38 8.11 15.41 -3.86
C LYS A 38 9.61 15.75 -3.90
N LYS A 39 10.41 15.11 -3.04
CA LYS A 39 11.83 15.40 -2.94
C LYS A 39 12.67 14.66 -3.97
N SER A 40 12.46 13.36 -4.09
CA SER A 40 13.27 12.51 -4.97
C SER A 40 12.75 12.46 -6.40
N GLY A 41 11.44 12.65 -6.57
CA GLY A 41 10.80 12.43 -7.86
C GLY A 41 10.55 10.96 -8.17
N ASP A 42 10.97 10.05 -7.30
CA ASP A 42 10.73 8.63 -7.47
C ASP A 42 9.29 8.26 -7.17
N VAL A 43 8.80 7.25 -7.87
CA VAL A 43 7.45 6.74 -7.64
C VAL A 43 7.52 5.61 -6.61
N HIS A 44 6.73 5.73 -5.55
CA HIS A 44 6.65 4.72 -4.50
C HIS A 44 5.33 3.96 -4.63
N LYS A 45 5.42 2.68 -4.93
CA LYS A 45 4.25 1.81 -5.09
C LYS A 45 4.02 1.02 -3.82
N LEU A 46 2.74 0.86 -3.48
CA LEU A 46 2.34 0.00 -2.37
C LEU A 46 2.52 -1.46 -2.77
N GLU A 47 3.19 -2.21 -1.93
CA GLU A 47 3.42 -3.63 -2.18
C GLU A 47 2.11 -4.42 -2.03
N ILE A 48 1.82 -5.25 -3.01
CA ILE A 48 0.63 -6.11 -3.00
C ILE A 48 1.00 -7.51 -3.43
N ARG A 49 0.11 -8.44 -3.15
CA ARG A 49 0.24 -9.81 -3.61
C ARG A 49 -1.11 -10.37 -3.99
N TYR A 50 -1.15 -11.11 -5.08
CA TYR A 50 -2.34 -11.86 -5.47
C TYR A 50 -2.26 -13.26 -4.88
N ILE A 51 -3.35 -13.68 -4.24
CA ILE A 51 -3.55 -15.07 -3.82
C ILE A 51 -4.81 -15.53 -4.53
N GLY A 52 -4.64 -16.38 -5.53
CA GLY A 52 -5.71 -16.66 -6.47
C GLY A 52 -6.00 -15.37 -7.26
N SER A 53 -7.25 -14.96 -7.28
CA SER A 53 -7.65 -13.72 -7.96
C SER A 53 -7.86 -12.55 -7.00
N THR A 54 -7.57 -12.75 -5.71
CA THR A 54 -7.77 -11.73 -4.69
C THR A 54 -6.49 -10.97 -4.42
N MET A 55 -6.57 -9.65 -4.43
CA MET A 55 -5.43 -8.77 -4.16
C MET A 55 -5.33 -8.51 -2.66
N TYR A 56 -4.13 -8.70 -2.12
CA TYR A 56 -3.82 -8.44 -0.71
C TYR A 56 -2.68 -7.46 -0.56
N THR A 57 -2.70 -6.69 0.50
CA THR A 57 -1.54 -5.96 1.01
C THR A 57 -1.34 -6.40 2.46
N SER A 58 -0.52 -5.71 3.23
CA SER A 58 -0.39 -5.97 4.66
C SER A 58 -0.32 -4.65 5.42
N ILE A 59 -0.60 -4.72 6.72
CA ILE A 59 -0.46 -3.56 7.60
C ILE A 59 0.99 -3.07 7.54
N GLU A 60 1.94 -4.00 7.61
CA GLU A 60 3.37 -3.67 7.61
C GLU A 60 3.82 -3.05 6.28
N ALA A 61 3.33 -3.59 5.16
CA ALA A 61 3.65 -3.03 3.85
C ALA A 61 3.09 -1.61 3.71
N PHE A 62 1.89 -1.39 4.21
CA PHE A 62 1.26 -0.08 4.20
C PHE A 62 2.06 0.91 5.04
N GLU A 63 2.53 0.49 6.22
CA GLU A 63 3.34 1.34 7.08
C GLU A 63 4.68 1.70 6.42
N ARG A 64 5.36 0.73 5.82
CA ARG A 64 6.63 0.99 5.11
C ARG A 64 6.45 2.00 3.99
N TRP A 65 5.40 1.83 3.21
CA TRP A 65 5.09 2.72 2.10
C TRP A 65 4.75 4.13 2.61
N SER A 66 3.92 4.20 3.66
CA SER A 66 3.53 5.46 4.27
C SER A 66 4.72 6.23 4.83
N GLU A 67 5.67 5.52 5.45
CA GLU A 67 6.88 6.14 5.99
C GLU A 67 7.73 6.78 4.88
N ARG A 68 7.88 6.08 3.76
CA ARG A 68 8.62 6.62 2.62
C ARG A 68 7.98 7.89 2.09
N LEU A 69 6.66 7.88 1.98
CA LEU A 69 5.93 9.06 1.51
C LEU A 69 6.04 10.21 2.51
N THR A 70 5.97 9.91 3.79
CA THR A 70 6.11 10.94 4.81
C THR A 70 7.45 11.67 4.68
N GLU A 71 8.55 10.94 4.46
CA GLU A 71 9.86 11.54 4.24
C GLU A 71 9.89 12.41 2.98
N GLU A 72 9.15 12.04 1.95
CA GLU A 72 9.13 12.78 0.69
C GLU A 72 8.37 14.10 0.80
N PHE A 73 7.40 14.17 1.71
CA PHE A 73 6.52 15.34 1.81
C PHE A 73 6.76 16.20 3.05
N LEU A 74 7.74 15.86 3.86
CA LEU A 74 8.10 16.67 5.04
C LEU A 74 8.95 17.90 4.68
#